data_d27e76ba81fad3f049ab6a7c2c093545
#
_entry.id   d27e76ba81fad3f049ab6a7c2c093545
#
_cell.length_a   1.000
_cell.length_b   1.000
_cell.length_c   1.000
_cell.angle_alpha   90.00
_cell.angle_beta   90.00
_cell.angle_gamma   90.00
#
_symmetry.space_group_name_H-M   'P 1'
#
loop_
_entity.id
_entity.type
_entity.pdbx_description
1 polymer ?
#
loop_
_entity_poly.entity_id
_entity_poly.type
_entity_poly.pdbx_seq_one_letter_code
_entity_poly.pdbx_strand_id
1 'polypeptide(L)'
;MLVLDRVSRHFGELAAVSNVSLTIAKGGFVGVVGRSGAGKSTLLRLINRVIEPSHGRITFDDIEVTALEGRALRQWRARTAIIFQQFNLIGRLDVLSNVLIGRLTFMPTWRSLLTLWSEDDKAIALSALEQFDMAALAAQRAEELSGGQQQRVAIVRALVQEPEIILADEPVSSLDLRNARLVMDALLRINKHFGLTILCNLHSLDLARTYCDRVIGMAAGQIVFDDVPAALTAAAARDLYGIESDGSVEAEIDAGTAAVTPVTMSV
;
A
#
# COMPACT_ATOMS: atom_id res chain seq x y z
N MET A 1 -13.66 2.02 10.28
CA MET A 1 -13.11 0.66 10.51
C MET A 1 -13.37 -0.18 9.27
N LEU A 2 -12.38 -0.87 8.74
CA LEU A 2 -12.53 -1.79 7.60
C LEU A 2 -12.72 -3.21 8.13
N VAL A 3 -13.75 -3.91 7.67
CA VAL A 3 -14.04 -5.29 8.06
C VAL A 3 -14.24 -6.16 6.83
N LEU A 4 -13.52 -7.26 6.79
CA LEU A 4 -13.73 -8.36 5.85
C LEU A 4 -14.39 -9.50 6.61
N ASP A 5 -15.49 -10.06 6.09
CA ASP A 5 -16.19 -11.20 6.67
C ASP A 5 -16.23 -12.34 5.65
N ARG A 6 -15.45 -13.39 5.92
CA ARG A 6 -15.34 -14.62 5.11
C ARG A 6 -15.14 -14.36 3.62
N VAL A 7 -14.29 -13.38 3.30
CA VAL A 7 -14.01 -12.98 1.92
C VAL A 7 -13.20 -14.06 1.21
N SER A 8 -13.68 -14.46 0.04
CA SER A 8 -13.00 -15.43 -0.82
C SER A 8 -12.94 -14.95 -2.27
N ARG A 9 -11.87 -15.33 -2.97
CA ARG A 9 -11.72 -15.12 -4.41
C ARG A 9 -11.13 -16.35 -5.08
N HIS A 10 -11.84 -16.86 -6.06
CA HIS A 10 -11.42 -17.97 -6.89
C HIS A 10 -11.13 -17.50 -8.32
N PHE A 11 -10.09 -18.04 -8.92
CA PHE A 11 -9.76 -17.94 -10.34
C PHE A 11 -9.74 -19.36 -10.92
N GLY A 12 -10.87 -19.78 -11.48
CA GLY A 12 -11.08 -21.18 -11.81
C GLY A 12 -11.03 -22.05 -10.54
N GLU A 13 -10.17 -23.05 -10.52
CA GLU A 13 -9.97 -23.92 -9.35
C GLU A 13 -9.04 -23.33 -8.27
N LEU A 14 -8.30 -22.28 -8.61
CA LEU A 14 -7.36 -21.64 -7.68
C LEU A 14 -8.11 -20.72 -6.70
N ALA A 15 -8.08 -21.05 -5.41
CA ALA A 15 -8.53 -20.16 -4.34
C ALA A 15 -7.41 -19.18 -3.97
N ALA A 16 -7.37 -18.03 -4.63
CA ALA A 16 -6.34 -17.00 -4.38
C ALA A 16 -6.49 -16.31 -3.02
N VAL A 17 -7.73 -16.19 -2.53
CA VAL A 17 -8.10 -15.77 -1.16
C VAL A 17 -9.22 -16.69 -0.71
N SER A 18 -9.12 -17.27 0.49
CA SER A 18 -10.03 -18.28 0.99
C SER A 18 -10.47 -17.94 2.42
N ASN A 19 -11.76 -17.62 2.57
CA ASN A 19 -12.45 -17.43 3.85
C ASN A 19 -11.73 -16.45 4.81
N VAL A 20 -11.19 -15.34 4.27
CA VAL A 20 -10.48 -14.33 5.04
C VAL A 20 -11.46 -13.47 5.81
N SER A 21 -11.31 -13.46 7.16
CA SER A 21 -11.99 -12.54 8.07
C SER A 21 -10.95 -11.67 8.77
N LEU A 22 -11.11 -10.36 8.67
CA LEU A 22 -10.11 -9.39 9.13
C LEU A 22 -10.78 -8.08 9.50
N THR A 23 -10.35 -7.49 10.60
CA THR A 23 -10.78 -6.14 11.01
C THR A 23 -9.57 -5.23 11.10
N ILE A 24 -9.63 -4.05 10.45
CA ILE A 24 -8.56 -3.06 10.45
C ILE A 24 -9.09 -1.76 11.04
N ALA A 25 -8.45 -1.31 12.10
CA ALA A 25 -8.76 -0.04 12.74
C ALA A 25 -8.32 1.14 11.85
N LYS A 26 -9.01 2.28 11.97
CA LYS A 26 -8.58 3.52 11.29
C LYS A 26 -7.23 3.99 11.83
N GLY A 27 -6.42 4.54 10.95
CA GLY A 27 -5.11 5.09 11.29
C GLY A 27 -4.02 4.04 11.56
N GLY A 28 -4.32 2.75 11.46
CA GLY A 28 -3.32 1.69 11.61
C GLY A 28 -2.38 1.58 10.42
N PHE A 29 -1.12 1.22 10.67
CA PHE A 29 -0.17 0.82 9.65
C PHE A 29 0.01 -0.71 9.71
N VAL A 30 -0.62 -1.42 8.79
CA VAL A 30 -0.68 -2.88 8.76
C VAL A 30 0.21 -3.44 7.67
N GLY A 31 1.16 -4.29 8.04
CA GLY A 31 1.98 -5.06 7.10
C GLY A 31 1.29 -6.38 6.72
N VAL A 32 1.23 -6.70 5.45
CA VAL A 32 0.78 -8.01 4.97
C VAL A 32 1.99 -8.74 4.40
N VAL A 33 2.36 -9.87 5.01
CA VAL A 33 3.56 -10.64 4.68
C VAL A 33 3.21 -12.07 4.27
N GLY A 34 4.12 -12.74 3.57
CA GLY A 34 3.95 -14.10 3.10
C GLY A 34 4.61 -14.34 1.75
N ARG A 35 4.73 -15.60 1.34
CA ARG A 35 5.37 -16.00 0.08
C ARG A 35 4.71 -15.37 -1.15
N SER A 36 5.46 -15.33 -2.26
CA SER A 36 4.86 -15.04 -3.57
C SER A 36 3.72 -16.02 -3.84
N GLY A 37 2.59 -15.51 -4.35
CA GLY A 37 1.39 -16.33 -4.57
C GLY A 37 0.51 -16.57 -3.33
N ALA A 38 0.86 -16.09 -2.14
CA ALA A 38 0.06 -16.27 -0.92
C ALA A 38 -1.31 -15.56 -0.93
N GLY A 39 -1.60 -14.72 -1.93
CA GLY A 39 -2.88 -13.99 -2.06
C GLY A 39 -2.85 -12.53 -1.62
N LYS A 40 -1.70 -12.00 -1.19
CA LYS A 40 -1.54 -10.63 -0.65
C LYS A 40 -2.06 -9.54 -1.60
N SER A 41 -1.57 -9.51 -2.85
CA SER A 41 -2.01 -8.52 -3.85
C SER A 41 -3.49 -8.69 -4.21
N THR A 42 -3.98 -9.92 -4.21
CA THR A 42 -5.41 -10.20 -4.43
C THR A 42 -6.25 -9.63 -3.29
N LEU A 43 -5.80 -9.76 -2.03
CA LEU A 43 -6.48 -9.19 -0.87
C LEU A 43 -6.61 -7.66 -0.98
N LEU A 44 -5.52 -6.95 -1.31
CA LEU A 44 -5.57 -5.50 -1.50
C LEU A 44 -6.53 -5.09 -2.63
N ARG A 45 -6.49 -5.82 -3.76
CA ARG A 45 -7.36 -5.57 -4.92
C ARG A 45 -8.85 -5.87 -4.63
N LEU A 46 -9.14 -6.82 -3.74
CA LEU A 46 -10.49 -7.08 -3.24
C LEU A 46 -11.00 -5.92 -2.38
N ILE A 47 -10.17 -5.38 -1.49
CA ILE A 47 -10.52 -4.24 -0.63
C ILE A 47 -10.89 -3.01 -1.49
N ASN A 48 -10.09 -2.70 -2.50
CA ASN A 48 -10.41 -1.57 -3.41
C ASN A 48 -11.51 -1.91 -4.43
N ARG A 49 -11.96 -3.19 -4.52
CA ARG A 49 -12.92 -3.64 -5.54
C ARG A 49 -12.42 -3.48 -6.98
N VAL A 50 -11.10 -3.55 -7.21
CA VAL A 50 -10.52 -3.78 -8.55
C VAL A 50 -10.85 -5.20 -9.01
N ILE A 51 -10.86 -6.14 -8.06
CA ILE A 51 -11.31 -7.52 -8.25
C ILE A 51 -12.53 -7.74 -7.37
N GLU A 52 -13.57 -8.38 -7.92
CA GLU A 52 -14.78 -8.72 -7.17
C GLU A 52 -14.54 -9.96 -6.30
N PRO A 53 -15.01 -9.99 -5.05
CA PRO A 53 -15.01 -11.23 -4.26
C PRO A 53 -15.96 -12.26 -4.87
N SER A 54 -15.60 -13.55 -4.76
CA SER A 54 -16.49 -14.64 -5.12
C SER A 54 -17.52 -14.91 -4.01
N HIS A 55 -17.13 -14.71 -2.76
CA HIS A 55 -17.96 -14.86 -1.56
C HIS A 55 -17.49 -13.92 -0.46
N GLY A 56 -18.37 -13.73 0.54
CA GLY A 56 -18.08 -12.90 1.71
C GLY A 56 -18.47 -11.44 1.51
N ARG A 57 -18.17 -10.63 2.53
CA ARG A 57 -18.58 -9.23 2.61
C ARG A 57 -17.42 -8.36 3.02
N ILE A 58 -17.33 -7.17 2.45
CA ILE A 58 -16.40 -6.11 2.85
C ILE A 58 -17.23 -4.91 3.27
N THR A 59 -16.97 -4.38 4.47
CA THR A 59 -17.61 -3.17 4.98
C THR A 59 -16.57 -2.16 5.43
N PHE A 60 -16.88 -0.88 5.26
CA PHE A 60 -16.08 0.22 5.79
C PHE A 60 -17.02 1.17 6.51
N ASP A 61 -16.85 1.27 7.82
CA ASP A 61 -17.83 1.89 8.72
C ASP A 61 -19.24 1.30 8.46
N ASP A 62 -20.21 2.13 8.11
CA ASP A 62 -21.60 1.71 7.81
C ASP A 62 -21.83 1.39 6.32
N ILE A 63 -20.77 1.39 5.50
CA ILE A 63 -20.88 1.16 4.05
C ILE A 63 -20.55 -0.29 3.73
N GLU A 64 -21.49 -1.01 3.11
CA GLU A 64 -21.22 -2.32 2.51
C GLU A 64 -20.52 -2.14 1.16
N VAL A 65 -19.18 -2.23 1.17
CA VAL A 65 -18.33 -2.04 -0.02
C VAL A 65 -18.64 -3.05 -1.12
N THR A 66 -18.97 -4.28 -0.75
CA THR A 66 -19.31 -5.36 -1.69
C THR A 66 -20.59 -5.12 -2.48
N ALA A 67 -21.50 -4.30 -1.95
CA ALA A 67 -22.76 -3.97 -2.63
C ALA A 67 -22.68 -2.69 -3.50
N LEU A 68 -21.55 -1.99 -3.48
CA LEU A 68 -21.40 -0.73 -4.22
C LEU A 68 -21.30 -0.96 -5.72
N GLU A 69 -22.00 -0.12 -6.50
CA GLU A 69 -21.96 -0.11 -7.96
C GLU A 69 -21.84 1.30 -8.53
N GLY A 70 -21.51 1.40 -9.80
CA GLY A 70 -21.56 2.62 -10.59
C GLY A 70 -20.82 3.80 -9.91
N ARG A 71 -21.54 4.87 -9.59
CA ARG A 71 -20.98 6.08 -8.96
C ARG A 71 -20.48 5.83 -7.54
N ALA A 72 -21.22 5.05 -6.75
CA ALA A 72 -20.83 4.74 -5.37
C ALA A 72 -19.53 3.93 -5.30
N LEU A 73 -19.33 2.96 -6.21
CA LEU A 73 -18.08 2.22 -6.32
C LEU A 73 -16.91 3.13 -6.74
N ARG A 74 -17.13 4.08 -7.66
CA ARG A 74 -16.08 5.06 -7.99
C ARG A 74 -15.70 5.94 -6.80
N GLN A 75 -16.68 6.36 -5.99
CA GLN A 75 -16.44 7.12 -4.76
C GLN A 75 -15.66 6.28 -3.73
N TRP A 76 -15.96 4.99 -3.59
CA TRP A 76 -15.17 4.08 -2.76
C TRP A 76 -13.72 4.00 -3.21
N ARG A 77 -13.49 3.82 -4.51
CA ARG A 77 -12.13 3.79 -5.08
C ARG A 77 -11.38 5.12 -4.92
N ALA A 78 -12.09 6.23 -4.84
CA ALA A 78 -11.50 7.52 -4.51
C ALA A 78 -11.03 7.59 -3.05
N ARG A 79 -11.74 6.94 -2.12
CA ARG A 79 -11.38 6.86 -0.69
C ARG A 79 -10.27 5.84 -0.40
N THR A 80 -9.95 4.96 -1.36
CA THR A 80 -8.95 3.89 -1.21
C THR A 80 -7.91 3.97 -2.33
N ALA A 81 -6.82 4.70 -2.10
CA ALA A 81 -5.75 4.79 -3.08
C ALA A 81 -4.91 3.51 -3.14
N ILE A 82 -4.48 3.12 -4.34
CA ILE A 82 -3.54 2.00 -4.53
C ILE A 82 -2.20 2.52 -5.03
N ILE A 83 -1.13 2.08 -4.38
CA ILE A 83 0.25 2.18 -4.85
C ILE A 83 0.63 0.80 -5.38
N PHE A 84 0.89 0.70 -6.69
CA PHE A 84 1.21 -0.55 -7.35
C PHE A 84 2.72 -0.82 -7.37
N GLN A 85 3.11 -2.07 -7.42
CA GLN A 85 4.49 -2.53 -7.52
C GLN A 85 5.23 -1.92 -8.74
N GLN A 86 4.57 -1.80 -9.89
CA GLN A 86 5.12 -1.24 -11.13
C GLN A 86 4.85 0.27 -11.29
N PHE A 87 4.63 1.02 -10.19
CA PHE A 87 4.35 2.46 -10.14
C PHE A 87 3.13 2.91 -10.97
N ASN A 88 2.85 2.29 -12.11
CA ASN A 88 1.79 2.62 -13.05
C ASN A 88 1.74 4.11 -13.43
N LEU A 89 2.91 4.72 -13.60
CA LEU A 89 3.03 6.06 -14.15
C LEU A 89 2.90 6.00 -15.67
N ILE A 90 2.34 7.04 -16.25
CA ILE A 90 2.29 7.21 -17.70
C ILE A 90 3.63 7.83 -18.12
N GLY A 91 4.56 7.02 -18.63
CA GLY A 91 5.94 7.41 -18.90
C GLY A 91 6.09 8.69 -19.76
N ARG A 92 5.23 8.85 -20.76
CA ARG A 92 5.24 9.99 -21.68
C ARG A 92 4.73 11.31 -21.09
N LEU A 93 3.99 11.25 -19.97
CA LEU A 93 3.54 12.43 -19.25
C LEU A 93 4.61 12.91 -18.28
N ASP A 94 4.61 14.22 -18.03
CA ASP A 94 5.43 14.79 -16.98
C ASP A 94 4.96 14.37 -15.58
N VAL A 95 5.79 14.63 -14.57
CA VAL A 95 5.55 14.29 -13.18
C VAL A 95 4.27 14.96 -12.66
N LEU A 96 4.10 16.26 -12.93
CA LEU A 96 2.92 17.01 -12.47
C LEU A 96 1.63 16.41 -13.05
N SER A 97 1.61 16.10 -14.34
CA SER A 97 0.46 15.47 -15.00
C SER A 97 0.15 14.09 -14.40
N ASN A 98 1.18 13.28 -14.11
CA ASN A 98 0.99 11.99 -13.44
C ASN A 98 0.38 12.15 -12.02
N VAL A 99 0.80 13.14 -11.26
CA VAL A 99 0.23 13.44 -9.93
C VAL A 99 -1.21 13.92 -10.06
N LEU A 100 -1.48 14.83 -11.01
CA LEU A 100 -2.81 15.37 -11.24
C LEU A 100 -3.87 14.31 -11.58
N ILE A 101 -3.48 13.15 -12.15
CA ILE A 101 -4.38 12.02 -12.36
C ILE A 101 -5.06 11.59 -11.03
N GLY A 102 -4.39 11.72 -9.88
CA GLY A 102 -4.97 11.47 -8.57
C GLY A 102 -6.17 12.39 -8.25
N ARG A 103 -6.23 13.59 -8.87
CA ARG A 103 -7.31 14.57 -8.68
C ARG A 103 -8.53 14.34 -9.57
N LEU A 104 -8.50 13.36 -10.49
CA LEU A 104 -9.61 13.09 -11.43
C LEU A 104 -10.97 12.90 -10.76
N THR A 105 -11.00 12.39 -9.53
CA THR A 105 -12.23 12.13 -8.78
C THR A 105 -12.96 13.41 -8.35
N PHE A 106 -12.24 14.54 -8.27
CA PHE A 106 -12.76 15.85 -7.89
C PHE A 106 -13.24 16.68 -9.09
N MET A 107 -13.01 16.17 -10.32
CA MET A 107 -13.33 16.89 -11.55
C MET A 107 -14.63 16.41 -12.19
N PRO A 108 -15.40 17.32 -12.79
CA PRO A 108 -16.49 16.95 -13.71
C PRO A 108 -15.93 16.15 -14.91
N THR A 109 -16.67 15.13 -15.36
CA THR A 109 -16.25 14.21 -16.43
C THR A 109 -15.81 14.94 -17.72
N TRP A 110 -16.48 16.01 -18.12
CA TRP A 110 -16.12 16.76 -19.34
C TRP A 110 -14.78 17.49 -19.22
N ARG A 111 -14.42 17.99 -18.02
CA ARG A 111 -13.09 18.60 -17.78
C ARG A 111 -11.98 17.56 -17.76
N SER A 112 -12.27 16.37 -17.19
CA SER A 112 -11.30 15.28 -17.13
C SER A 112 -10.94 14.75 -18.54
N LEU A 113 -11.92 14.70 -19.46
CA LEU A 113 -11.69 14.31 -20.86
C LEU A 113 -10.80 15.31 -21.61
N LEU A 114 -10.86 16.59 -21.25
CA LEU A 114 -10.06 17.65 -21.86
C LEU A 114 -8.78 17.97 -21.07
N THR A 115 -8.50 17.22 -19.99
CA THR A 115 -7.36 17.45 -19.09
C THR A 115 -7.23 18.90 -18.58
N LEU A 116 -8.38 19.56 -18.34
CA LEU A 116 -8.46 20.97 -17.91
C LEU A 116 -8.38 21.08 -16.38
N TRP A 117 -7.17 21.00 -15.87
CA TRP A 117 -6.88 21.13 -14.43
C TRP A 117 -7.13 22.57 -13.95
N SER A 118 -7.68 22.70 -12.74
CA SER A 118 -7.78 24.01 -12.07
C SER A 118 -6.40 24.45 -11.54
N GLU A 119 -6.24 25.75 -11.30
CA GLU A 119 -5.03 26.24 -10.66
C GLU A 119 -4.90 25.71 -9.21
N ASP A 120 -6.04 25.49 -8.54
CA ASP A 120 -6.06 24.87 -7.21
C ASP A 120 -5.55 23.42 -7.24
N ASP A 121 -5.98 22.60 -8.22
CA ASP A 121 -5.47 21.23 -8.37
C ASP A 121 -3.96 21.21 -8.65
N LYS A 122 -3.48 22.13 -9.48
CA LYS A 122 -2.04 22.27 -9.74
C LYS A 122 -1.27 22.69 -8.50
N ALA A 123 -1.81 23.63 -7.73
CA ALA A 123 -1.19 24.10 -6.48
C ALA A 123 -1.12 22.95 -5.45
N ILE A 124 -2.19 22.16 -5.29
CA ILE A 124 -2.20 20.97 -4.42
C ILE A 124 -1.15 19.96 -4.88
N ALA A 125 -1.10 19.66 -6.19
CA ALA A 125 -0.14 18.70 -6.72
C ALA A 125 1.31 19.16 -6.56
N LEU A 126 1.62 20.45 -6.80
CA LEU A 126 2.95 21.02 -6.60
C LEU A 126 3.36 21.03 -5.14
N SER A 127 2.46 21.44 -4.23
CA SER A 127 2.72 21.41 -2.79
C SER A 127 2.96 19.98 -2.29
N ALA A 128 2.23 19.00 -2.79
CA ALA A 128 2.47 17.60 -2.46
C ALA A 128 3.81 17.11 -3.02
N LEU A 129 4.19 17.49 -4.24
CA LEU A 129 5.52 17.18 -4.81
C LEU A 129 6.66 17.82 -4.00
N GLU A 130 6.48 19.03 -3.48
CA GLU A 130 7.47 19.71 -2.65
C GLU A 130 7.72 18.95 -1.33
N GLN A 131 6.68 18.43 -0.67
CA GLN A 131 6.80 17.62 0.55
C GLN A 131 7.62 16.33 0.36
N PHE A 132 7.81 15.90 -0.88
CA PHE A 132 8.58 14.70 -1.25
C PHE A 132 9.87 15.02 -2.01
N ASP A 133 10.32 16.27 -2.01
CA ASP A 133 11.52 16.75 -2.73
C ASP A 133 11.47 16.45 -4.24
N MET A 134 10.27 16.53 -4.83
CA MET A 134 10.03 16.22 -6.25
C MET A 134 9.58 17.42 -7.07
N ALA A 135 9.37 18.60 -6.46
CA ALA A 135 8.85 19.78 -7.17
C ALA A 135 9.76 20.24 -8.32
N ALA A 136 11.09 20.16 -8.18
CA ALA A 136 12.06 20.51 -9.23
C ALA A 136 11.94 19.61 -10.48
N LEU A 137 11.33 18.42 -10.34
CA LEU A 137 11.15 17.44 -11.42
C LEU A 137 9.75 17.51 -12.04
N ALA A 138 8.89 18.46 -11.63
CA ALA A 138 7.48 18.52 -12.00
C ALA A 138 7.24 18.51 -13.53
N ALA A 139 8.13 19.14 -14.30
CA ALA A 139 8.04 19.20 -15.76
C ALA A 139 8.81 18.07 -16.48
N GLN A 140 9.53 17.21 -15.76
CA GLN A 140 10.27 16.09 -16.34
C GLN A 140 9.35 14.93 -16.66
N ARG A 141 9.62 14.17 -17.75
CA ARG A 141 8.85 12.98 -18.09
C ARG A 141 9.07 11.87 -17.06
N ALA A 142 8.00 11.14 -16.73
CA ALA A 142 8.06 10.08 -15.74
C ALA A 142 9.01 8.93 -16.14
N GLU A 143 9.18 8.66 -17.44
CA GLU A 143 10.11 7.64 -17.95
C GLU A 143 11.59 7.98 -17.75
N GLU A 144 11.94 9.25 -17.53
CA GLU A 144 13.30 9.73 -17.30
C GLU A 144 13.72 9.66 -15.82
N LEU A 145 12.77 9.33 -14.94
CA LEU A 145 13.00 9.26 -13.50
C LEU A 145 13.67 7.94 -13.10
N SER A 146 14.50 7.98 -12.06
CA SER A 146 14.94 6.76 -11.38
C SER A 146 13.77 6.01 -10.72
N GLY A 147 13.90 4.70 -10.48
CA GLY A 147 12.86 3.91 -9.84
C GLY A 147 12.38 4.47 -8.50
N GLY A 148 13.30 4.96 -7.65
CA GLY A 148 12.94 5.60 -6.38
C GLY A 148 12.21 6.93 -6.55
N GLN A 149 12.51 7.71 -7.62
CA GLN A 149 11.77 8.91 -7.95
C GLN A 149 10.38 8.57 -8.47
N GLN A 150 10.25 7.57 -9.36
CA GLN A 150 8.96 7.09 -9.85
C GLN A 150 8.06 6.61 -8.70
N GLN A 151 8.64 5.89 -7.73
CA GLN A 151 7.91 5.46 -6.54
C GLN A 151 7.39 6.64 -5.71
N ARG A 152 8.22 7.67 -5.48
CA ARG A 152 7.78 8.88 -4.78
C ARG A 152 6.65 9.60 -5.53
N VAL A 153 6.73 9.71 -6.84
CA VAL A 153 5.63 10.26 -7.65
C VAL A 153 4.35 9.43 -7.53
N ALA A 154 4.44 8.10 -7.51
CA ALA A 154 3.29 7.24 -7.31
C ALA A 154 2.64 7.42 -5.91
N ILE A 155 3.45 7.64 -4.87
CA ILE A 155 2.96 7.96 -3.52
C ILE A 155 2.27 9.32 -3.51
N VAL A 156 2.89 10.35 -4.11
CA VAL A 156 2.31 11.69 -4.20
C VAL A 156 0.98 11.65 -4.96
N ARG A 157 0.91 10.91 -6.07
CA ARG A 157 -0.35 10.70 -6.80
C ARG A 157 -1.44 10.05 -5.94
N ALA A 158 -1.07 9.08 -5.11
CA ALA A 158 -2.00 8.45 -4.18
C ALA A 158 -2.46 9.44 -3.08
N LEU A 159 -1.56 10.27 -2.58
CA LEU A 159 -1.84 11.24 -1.52
C LEU A 159 -2.79 12.38 -1.99
N VAL A 160 -2.57 12.93 -3.18
CA VAL A 160 -3.43 14.01 -3.72
C VAL A 160 -4.85 13.55 -4.05
N GLN A 161 -5.11 12.24 -4.03
CA GLN A 161 -6.44 11.66 -4.09
C GLN A 161 -7.23 11.90 -2.79
N GLU A 162 -6.57 12.35 -1.70
CA GLU A 162 -7.13 12.55 -0.36
C GLU A 162 -7.84 11.29 0.17
N PRO A 163 -7.15 10.12 0.16
CA PRO A 163 -7.77 8.86 0.53
C PRO A 163 -7.94 8.75 2.06
N GLU A 164 -8.78 7.81 2.50
CA GLU A 164 -8.85 7.36 3.90
C GLU A 164 -8.00 6.10 4.13
N ILE A 165 -7.77 5.34 3.06
CA ILE A 165 -6.96 4.11 3.08
C ILE A 165 -5.95 4.15 1.93
N ILE A 166 -4.70 3.83 2.21
CA ILE A 166 -3.67 3.55 1.20
C ILE A 166 -3.39 2.05 1.20
N LEU A 167 -3.49 1.44 0.02
CA LEU A 167 -3.19 0.04 -0.25
C LEU A 167 -1.88 -0.02 -1.06
N ALA A 168 -0.77 -0.34 -0.40
CA ALA A 168 0.54 -0.38 -1.05
C ALA A 168 0.92 -1.83 -1.39
N ASP A 169 0.90 -2.16 -2.67
CA ASP A 169 1.23 -3.49 -3.19
C ASP A 169 2.72 -3.56 -3.53
N GLU A 170 3.54 -4.07 -2.60
CA GLU A 170 4.99 -4.21 -2.70
C GLU A 170 5.72 -2.91 -3.10
N PRO A 171 5.50 -1.81 -2.37
CA PRO A 171 5.98 -0.48 -2.80
C PRO A 171 7.50 -0.32 -2.81
N VAL A 172 8.26 -1.31 -2.34
CA VAL A 172 9.72 -1.25 -2.20
C VAL A 172 10.45 -2.43 -2.86
N SER A 173 9.74 -3.34 -3.53
CA SER A 173 10.32 -4.61 -4.04
C SER A 173 11.41 -4.44 -5.11
N SER A 174 11.42 -3.32 -5.85
CA SER A 174 12.39 -3.03 -6.91
C SER A 174 13.44 -1.99 -6.50
N LEU A 175 13.51 -1.62 -5.22
CA LEU A 175 14.38 -0.56 -4.72
C LEU A 175 15.53 -1.14 -3.89
N ASP A 176 16.68 -0.45 -3.95
CA ASP A 176 17.75 -0.70 -2.99
C ASP A 176 17.32 -0.34 -1.56
N LEU A 177 18.06 -0.84 -0.57
CA LEU A 177 17.72 -0.71 0.86
C LEU A 177 17.54 0.76 1.30
N ARG A 178 18.35 1.68 0.76
CA ARG A 178 18.26 3.11 1.11
C ARG A 178 16.96 3.72 0.58
N ASN A 179 16.65 3.48 -0.69
CA ASN A 179 15.42 3.97 -1.31
C ASN A 179 14.18 3.30 -0.71
N ALA A 180 14.25 2.01 -0.38
CA ALA A 180 13.18 1.30 0.32
C ALA A 180 12.84 1.97 1.68
N ARG A 181 13.85 2.31 2.48
CA ARG A 181 13.64 3.03 3.75
C ARG A 181 13.03 4.41 3.53
N LEU A 182 13.50 5.18 2.56
CA LEU A 182 12.92 6.50 2.24
C LEU A 182 11.43 6.42 1.89
N VAL A 183 11.02 5.38 1.15
CA VAL A 183 9.62 5.14 0.81
C VAL A 183 8.81 4.76 2.05
N MET A 184 9.32 3.85 2.89
CA MET A 184 8.63 3.44 4.13
C MET A 184 8.52 4.59 5.14
N ASP A 185 9.57 5.41 5.29
CA ASP A 185 9.55 6.63 6.10
C ASP A 185 8.49 7.63 5.61
N ALA A 186 8.36 7.77 4.29
CA ALA A 186 7.34 8.61 3.69
C ALA A 186 5.92 8.08 3.99
N LEU A 187 5.67 6.78 3.85
CA LEU A 187 4.40 6.16 4.20
C LEU A 187 4.09 6.30 5.70
N LEU A 188 5.09 6.10 6.57
CA LEU A 188 4.92 6.28 8.01
C LEU A 188 4.58 7.73 8.36
N ARG A 189 5.26 8.71 7.76
CA ARG A 189 4.94 10.14 7.94
C ARG A 189 3.50 10.44 7.52
N ILE A 190 3.06 9.94 6.37
CA ILE A 190 1.69 10.08 5.88
C ILE A 190 0.70 9.48 6.89
N ASN A 191 0.95 8.26 7.35
CA ASN A 191 0.10 7.59 8.35
C ASN A 191 -0.03 8.44 9.63
N LYS A 192 1.09 8.88 10.20
CA LYS A 192 1.09 9.61 11.48
C LYS A 192 0.58 11.04 11.36
N HIS A 193 0.87 11.74 10.24
CA HIS A 193 0.48 13.13 10.08
C HIS A 193 -0.98 13.30 9.68
N PHE A 194 -1.48 12.44 8.78
CA PHE A 194 -2.84 12.54 8.26
C PHE A 194 -3.82 11.51 8.90
N GLY A 195 -3.33 10.62 9.76
CA GLY A 195 -4.16 9.57 10.37
C GLY A 195 -4.70 8.54 9.36
N LEU A 196 -4.05 8.40 8.18
CA LEU A 196 -4.50 7.49 7.14
C LEU A 196 -4.24 6.04 7.52
N THR A 197 -5.19 5.17 7.19
CA THR A 197 -4.99 3.72 7.32
C THR A 197 -4.11 3.23 6.18
N ILE A 198 -3.05 2.47 6.48
CA ILE A 198 -2.16 1.92 5.46
C ILE A 198 -2.13 0.39 5.58
N LEU A 199 -2.40 -0.29 4.46
CA LEU A 199 -2.12 -1.72 4.30
C LEU A 199 -0.98 -1.85 3.28
N CYS A 200 0.12 -2.46 3.70
CA CYS A 200 1.33 -2.56 2.90
C CYS A 200 1.75 -4.02 2.74
N ASN A 201 1.72 -4.54 1.51
CA ASN A 201 2.31 -5.83 1.19
C ASN A 201 3.84 -5.70 1.23
N LEU A 202 4.48 -6.53 2.04
CA LEU A 202 5.93 -6.52 2.24
C LEU A 202 6.50 -7.93 2.05
N HIS A 203 7.70 -8.01 1.47
CA HIS A 203 8.50 -9.25 1.44
C HIS A 203 9.49 -9.31 2.62
N SER A 204 9.95 -8.15 3.09
CA SER A 204 10.91 -8.05 4.20
C SER A 204 10.18 -8.02 5.54
N LEU A 205 10.51 -8.99 6.39
CA LEU A 205 10.03 -9.02 7.78
C LEU A 205 10.61 -7.88 8.61
N ASP A 206 11.83 -7.44 8.31
CA ASP A 206 12.47 -6.33 9.00
C ASP A 206 11.74 -5.02 8.78
N LEU A 207 11.32 -4.75 7.53
CA LEU A 207 10.49 -3.58 7.22
C LEU A 207 9.14 -3.68 7.92
N ALA A 208 8.51 -4.87 7.95
CA ALA A 208 7.26 -5.06 8.65
C ALA A 208 7.40 -4.82 10.16
N ARG A 209 8.48 -5.31 10.76
CA ARG A 209 8.79 -5.09 12.19
C ARG A 209 9.09 -3.63 12.53
N THR A 210 9.77 -2.92 11.63
CA THR A 210 10.21 -1.54 11.88
C THR A 210 9.08 -0.53 11.71
N TYR A 211 8.19 -0.75 10.73
CA TYR A 211 7.24 0.28 10.29
C TYR A 211 5.78 0.01 10.63
N CYS A 212 5.40 -1.25 10.84
CA CYS A 212 3.99 -1.59 11.01
C CYS A 212 3.60 -1.70 12.48
N ASP A 213 2.36 -1.29 12.80
CA ASP A 213 1.76 -1.46 14.11
C ASP A 213 1.22 -2.90 14.32
N ARG A 214 0.91 -3.59 13.20
CA ARG A 214 0.35 -4.95 13.15
C ARG A 214 0.83 -5.66 11.89
N VAL A 215 1.04 -6.97 11.99
CA VAL A 215 1.47 -7.82 10.86
C VAL A 215 0.44 -8.91 10.64
N ILE A 216 0.03 -9.07 9.40
CA ILE A 216 -0.84 -10.16 8.92
C ILE A 216 -0.01 -11.08 8.05
N GLY A 217 0.11 -12.33 8.42
CA GLY A 217 0.77 -13.37 7.65
C GLY A 217 -0.22 -14.14 6.80
N MET A 218 0.04 -14.23 5.49
CA MET A 218 -0.78 -15.00 4.55
C MET A 218 -0.03 -16.19 3.98
N ALA A 219 -0.70 -17.35 3.95
CA ALA A 219 -0.25 -18.55 3.25
C ALA A 219 -1.43 -19.22 2.56
N ALA A 220 -1.25 -19.67 1.30
CA ALA A 220 -2.28 -20.37 0.52
C ALA A 220 -3.66 -19.68 0.53
N GLY A 221 -3.68 -18.35 0.43
CA GLY A 221 -4.90 -17.55 0.42
C GLY A 221 -5.58 -17.35 1.76
N GLN A 222 -5.00 -17.81 2.86
CA GLN A 222 -5.56 -17.71 4.22
C GLN A 222 -4.68 -16.85 5.13
N ILE A 223 -5.27 -16.27 6.18
CA ILE A 223 -4.52 -15.63 7.26
C ILE A 223 -4.06 -16.73 8.22
N VAL A 224 -2.75 -16.83 8.42
CA VAL A 224 -2.10 -17.80 9.31
C VAL A 224 -1.42 -17.13 10.51
N PHE A 225 -1.24 -15.81 10.44
CA PHE A 225 -0.68 -14.99 11.51
C PHE A 225 -1.37 -13.62 11.52
N ASP A 226 -1.68 -13.11 12.71
CA ASP A 226 -2.31 -11.79 12.85
C ASP A 226 -2.04 -11.27 14.27
N ASP A 227 -0.98 -10.48 14.42
CA ASP A 227 -0.54 -9.96 15.73
C ASP A 227 0.39 -8.74 15.57
N VAL A 228 0.85 -8.19 16.70
CA VAL A 228 1.89 -7.17 16.73
C VAL A 228 3.21 -7.70 16.14
N PRO A 229 4.05 -6.83 15.55
CA PRO A 229 5.30 -7.26 14.92
C PRO A 229 6.25 -8.04 15.83
N ALA A 230 6.25 -7.73 17.14
CA ALA A 230 7.08 -8.42 18.14
C ALA A 230 6.70 -9.91 18.34
N ALA A 231 5.44 -10.28 18.06
CA ALA A 231 4.97 -11.67 18.15
C ALA A 231 5.44 -12.52 16.95
N LEU A 232 5.94 -11.90 15.86
CA LEU A 232 6.46 -12.60 14.69
C LEU A 232 7.84 -13.19 14.99
N THR A 233 7.86 -14.33 15.70
CA THR A 233 9.06 -15.06 16.04
C THR A 233 9.71 -15.74 14.82
N ALA A 234 10.95 -16.19 14.96
CA ALA A 234 11.62 -16.99 13.92
C ALA A 234 10.84 -18.26 13.55
N ALA A 235 10.18 -18.90 14.54
CA ALA A 235 9.31 -20.06 14.31
C ALA A 235 8.08 -19.68 13.45
N ALA A 236 7.34 -18.64 13.84
CA ALA A 236 6.19 -18.16 13.07
C ALA A 236 6.59 -17.72 11.65
N ALA A 237 7.76 -17.11 11.48
CA ALA A 237 8.29 -16.75 10.18
C ALA A 237 8.59 -17.99 9.32
N ARG A 238 9.19 -19.05 9.90
CA ARG A 238 9.43 -20.33 9.20
C ARG A 238 8.14 -20.97 8.73
N ASP A 239 7.14 -21.04 9.57
CA ASP A 239 5.83 -21.59 9.24
C ASP A 239 5.16 -20.80 8.10
N LEU A 240 5.25 -19.47 8.17
CA LEU A 240 4.70 -18.55 7.16
C LEU A 240 5.38 -18.70 5.79
N TYR A 241 6.71 -18.88 5.78
CA TYR A 241 7.49 -19.00 4.55
C TYR A 241 7.75 -20.45 4.12
N GLY A 242 7.34 -21.46 4.93
CA GLY A 242 7.52 -22.87 4.63
C GLY A 242 8.98 -23.26 4.45
N ILE A 243 9.88 -22.68 5.26
CA ILE A 243 11.31 -22.94 5.18
C ILE A 243 11.62 -24.07 6.17
N GLU A 244 11.84 -25.27 5.65
CA GLU A 244 12.46 -26.34 6.42
C GLU A 244 13.86 -25.88 6.83
N SER A 245 14.26 -26.12 8.06
CA SER A 245 15.44 -25.73 8.81
C SER A 245 16.78 -25.60 8.01
N ASP A 246 16.89 -24.63 7.12
CA ASP A 246 18.15 -24.26 6.51
C ASP A 246 18.57 -22.89 7.07
N GLY A 247 19.73 -22.83 7.72
CA GLY A 247 20.20 -21.72 8.58
C GLY A 247 20.34 -20.33 7.95
N SER A 248 19.80 -20.11 6.74
CA SER A 248 19.85 -18.82 6.05
C SER A 248 18.87 -17.77 6.60
N VAL A 249 17.75 -18.19 7.23
CA VAL A 249 16.77 -17.28 7.82
C VAL A 249 17.17 -16.78 9.20
N GLU A 250 17.95 -17.59 9.95
CA GLU A 250 18.50 -17.17 11.25
C GLU A 250 19.50 -16.01 11.09
N ALA A 251 20.27 -16.00 9.99
CA ALA A 251 21.20 -14.91 9.69
C ALA A 251 20.51 -13.59 9.34
N GLU A 252 19.35 -13.60 8.67
CA GLU A 252 18.56 -12.39 8.39
C GLU A 252 17.82 -11.88 9.63
N ILE A 253 17.38 -12.78 10.52
CA ILE A 253 16.64 -12.43 11.74
C ILE A 253 17.60 -11.91 12.83
N ASP A 254 18.78 -12.50 12.98
CA ASP A 254 19.79 -12.06 13.98
C ASP A 254 20.52 -10.78 13.57
N ALA A 255 20.72 -10.54 12.28
CA ALA A 255 21.29 -9.28 11.79
C ALA A 255 20.38 -8.06 12.07
N GLY A 256 19.05 -8.24 12.07
CA GLY A 256 18.08 -7.20 12.41
C GLY A 256 18.00 -6.85 13.89
N THR A 257 18.32 -7.80 14.78
CA THR A 257 18.24 -7.58 16.24
C THR A 257 19.45 -6.81 16.80
N ALA A 258 20.58 -6.78 16.09
CA ALA A 258 21.83 -6.14 16.54
C ALA A 258 21.95 -4.65 16.18
N ALA A 259 21.03 -4.06 15.44
CA ALA A 259 21.16 -2.70 14.86
C ALA A 259 20.21 -1.63 15.42
N VAL A 260 19.55 -1.86 16.55
CA VAL A 260 18.67 -0.83 17.16
C VAL A 260 19.36 -0.21 18.38
N THR A 261 20.30 0.72 18.14
CA THR A 261 20.68 1.70 19.15
C THR A 261 19.81 2.95 18.96
N PRO A 262 19.06 3.42 19.96
CA PRO A 262 18.26 4.63 19.82
C PRO A 262 19.17 5.85 19.69
N VAL A 263 19.04 6.59 18.58
CA VAL A 263 19.63 7.92 18.45
C VAL A 263 18.84 8.86 19.33
N THR A 264 19.40 9.22 20.48
CA THR A 264 18.92 10.31 21.32
C THR A 264 19.10 11.62 20.56
N MET A 265 17.99 12.21 20.11
CA MET A 265 17.96 13.61 19.66
C MET A 265 18.07 14.50 20.89
N SER A 266 19.19 15.21 21.00
CA SER A 266 19.32 16.38 21.87
C SER A 266 18.57 17.56 21.23
N VAL A 267 17.85 18.31 22.08
CA VAL A 267 17.05 19.51 21.84
C VAL A 267 17.85 20.64 21.20
#